data_85387089e9a075415156846d22bca367
#
_entry.id   85387089e9a075415156846d22bca367
#
_cell.length_a   1.000
_cell.length_b   1.000
_cell.length_c   1.000
_cell.angle_alpha   90.00
_cell.angle_beta   90.00
_cell.angle_gamma   90.00
#
_symmetry.space_group_name_H-M   'P 1'
#
loop_
_entity.id
_entity.type
_entity.pdbx_description
1 polymer ?
#
loop_
_entity_poly.entity_id
_entity_poly.type
_entity_poly.pdbx_seq_one_letter_code
_entity_poly.pdbx_strand_id
1 'polypeptide(L)'
;MSREKSRPQPRRSLSTLALASLVCLAAASPAAHAQTIVNGTAFTVQELAGVGRLPANLRDEHGETFGSISGLVVDASTWTRTATGYAGVFYASPDRGYNVAGTIDYAPRINRIDLTFTPAAAGATGLGQNQIGLTLTQSTLLHEALAGGSTRVLSGLDPVPGGVATGGARPATAFLPQLPQAHNGKLALDAEGIVVLRDGSRLISDEYGPSIYRFSASGQFMGALPVANSVRPVRNGVADYSSNNPTVGQSAPVPANPSYGRQNNQGFEGLSLSPDGKTLFVGLQSATRQDGGTSGTSATRDHTRLFTYDVENLDDIALTGEYVVELPKFQQGANTLVAAQSEILALSDTQLLILPRDSNGQAVGTQESKLRRVDVIDLANATNILGQSFEGTIAPGGVLNTAITPVLYTPFLNINDNAQLARFGLVNGVVPGLGNLSEKWEGLALVSALDASRPFDYYLFVANDNDFATTQGFQVGTNYNDGKDIDTMFLVYRVTIAPVPEPQTCALLLAGLGVLMAARRRKASPRA
;
A
#
# COMPACT_ATOMS: atom_id res chain seq x y z
N MET A 1 -38.61 58.19 82.40
CA MET A 1 -38.92 58.57 81.02
C MET A 1 -37.63 58.98 80.35
N SER A 2 -37.05 58.09 79.67
CA SER A 2 -35.84 58.41 78.88
C SER A 2 -35.82 57.46 77.73
N ARG A 3 -35.89 57.96 76.48
CA ARG A 3 -35.86 57.22 75.25
C ARG A 3 -34.39 57.02 74.86
N GLU A 4 -34.00 55.80 74.84
CA GLU A 4 -32.70 55.38 74.34
C GLU A 4 -32.72 55.31 72.79
N LYS A 5 -31.84 56.08 72.15
CA LYS A 5 -31.68 56.11 70.69
C LYS A 5 -30.74 54.98 70.31
N SER A 6 -31.23 53.98 69.61
CA SER A 6 -30.43 52.94 68.99
C SER A 6 -29.65 53.51 67.78
N ARG A 7 -28.36 53.34 67.82
CA ARG A 7 -27.43 53.62 66.68
C ARG A 7 -27.55 52.51 65.65
N PRO A 8 -27.57 52.82 64.36
CA PRO A 8 -27.48 51.78 63.29
C PRO A 8 -26.06 51.25 63.17
N GLN A 9 -25.92 49.92 63.16
CA GLN A 9 -24.67 49.24 62.82
C GLN A 9 -24.42 49.33 61.33
N PRO A 10 -23.12 49.40 60.87
CA PRO A 10 -22.78 49.42 59.49
C PRO A 10 -22.96 48.01 58.85
N ARG A 11 -23.77 47.95 57.78
CA ARG A 11 -23.90 46.76 56.93
C ARG A 11 -22.56 46.49 56.25
N ARG A 12 -21.95 45.35 56.60
CA ARG A 12 -20.86 44.77 55.84
C ARG A 12 -21.40 44.33 54.47
N SER A 13 -20.98 45.00 53.44
CA SER A 13 -21.18 44.53 52.08
C SER A 13 -20.39 43.24 51.89
N LEU A 14 -21.06 42.13 51.76
CA LEU A 14 -20.49 40.89 51.22
C LEU A 14 -20.21 41.12 49.74
N SER A 15 -18.93 41.31 49.42
CA SER A 15 -18.45 41.22 48.06
C SER A 15 -18.65 39.79 47.58
N THR A 16 -19.69 39.57 46.82
CA THR A 16 -19.91 38.35 46.04
C THR A 16 -18.73 38.17 45.06
N LEU A 17 -17.78 37.33 45.42
CA LEU A 17 -16.87 36.74 44.42
C LEU A 17 -17.74 35.91 43.48
N ALA A 18 -18.00 36.46 42.29
CA ALA A 18 -18.52 35.70 41.18
C ALA A 18 -17.43 34.71 40.77
N LEU A 19 -17.52 33.48 41.24
CA LEU A 19 -16.81 32.33 40.68
C LEU A 19 -17.39 32.15 39.30
N ALA A 20 -16.68 32.64 38.27
CA ALA A 20 -16.97 32.32 36.91
C ALA A 20 -16.65 30.82 36.74
N SER A 21 -17.64 29.99 36.96
CA SER A 21 -17.62 28.60 36.56
C SER A 21 -17.42 28.57 35.03
N LEU A 22 -16.22 28.20 34.60
CA LEU A 22 -15.93 27.86 33.24
C LEU A 22 -16.71 26.57 32.97
N VAL A 23 -17.96 26.72 32.51
CA VAL A 23 -18.68 25.60 31.89
C VAL A 23 -17.93 25.28 30.62
N CYS A 24 -17.01 24.35 30.71
CA CYS A 24 -16.60 23.60 29.52
C CYS A 24 -17.90 22.95 29.02
N LEU A 25 -18.47 23.51 27.94
CA LEU A 25 -19.38 22.75 27.12
C LEU A 25 -18.57 21.52 26.67
N ALA A 26 -18.76 20.41 27.35
CA ALA A 26 -18.51 19.11 26.80
C ALA A 26 -19.50 18.96 25.63
N ALA A 27 -19.15 19.53 24.46
CA ALA A 27 -19.67 19.00 23.23
C ALA A 27 -19.43 17.49 23.33
N ALA A 28 -20.47 16.69 23.21
CA ALA A 28 -20.36 15.24 23.19
C ALA A 28 -19.28 14.92 22.17
N SER A 29 -18.06 14.65 22.65
CA SER A 29 -16.96 14.24 21.82
C SER A 29 -17.44 12.94 21.19
N PRO A 30 -17.49 12.83 19.87
CA PRO A 30 -17.64 11.52 19.24
C PRO A 30 -16.61 10.60 19.87
N ALA A 31 -16.96 9.34 20.07
CA ALA A 31 -16.09 8.34 20.70
C ALA A 31 -14.65 8.56 20.23
N ALA A 32 -13.74 8.80 21.17
CA ALA A 32 -12.35 9.08 20.82
C ALA A 32 -11.79 7.83 20.13
N HIS A 33 -11.62 7.92 18.82
CA HIS A 33 -10.95 6.87 18.05
C HIS A 33 -9.52 6.74 18.56
N ALA A 34 -9.01 5.50 18.63
CA ALA A 34 -7.62 5.27 19.01
C ALA A 34 -6.69 6.01 18.03
N GLN A 35 -5.81 6.84 18.56
CA GLN A 35 -4.83 7.61 17.80
C GLN A 35 -3.47 6.94 17.91
N THR A 36 -2.83 6.72 16.79
CA THR A 36 -1.45 6.25 16.69
C THR A 36 -0.56 7.44 16.35
N ILE A 37 0.52 7.65 17.09
CA ILE A 37 1.48 8.75 16.85
C ILE A 37 2.81 8.16 16.41
N VAL A 38 3.32 8.63 15.25
CA VAL A 38 4.60 8.24 14.68
C VAL A 38 5.36 9.51 14.31
N ASN A 39 6.49 9.76 14.96
CA ASN A 39 7.42 10.87 14.67
C ASN A 39 6.71 12.22 14.37
N GLY A 40 5.80 12.64 15.27
CA GLY A 40 5.11 13.93 15.14
C GLY A 40 3.90 13.93 14.21
N THR A 41 3.53 12.79 13.63
CA THR A 41 2.29 12.62 12.85
C THR A 41 1.30 11.75 13.63
N ALA A 42 0.06 12.20 13.71
CA ALA A 42 -1.05 11.49 14.35
C ALA A 42 -1.92 10.84 13.28
N PHE A 43 -2.14 9.55 13.42
CA PHE A 43 -2.93 8.71 12.54
C PHE A 43 -4.20 8.25 13.26
N THR A 44 -5.36 8.44 12.67
CA THR A 44 -6.65 8.04 13.24
C THR A 44 -7.52 7.39 12.18
N VAL A 45 -7.99 6.18 12.43
CA VAL A 45 -9.04 5.54 11.62
C VAL A 45 -10.38 6.06 12.10
N GLN A 46 -11.14 6.72 11.22
CA GLN A 46 -12.47 7.20 11.55
C GLN A 46 -13.50 6.07 11.39
N GLU A 47 -13.59 5.51 10.20
CA GLU A 47 -14.52 4.42 9.88
C GLU A 47 -14.26 3.84 8.49
N LEU A 48 -14.80 2.64 8.22
CA LEU A 48 -15.02 2.15 6.87
C LEU A 48 -16.14 3.00 6.23
N ALA A 49 -15.82 3.78 5.22
CA ALA A 49 -16.70 4.78 4.61
C ALA A 49 -17.39 4.28 3.33
N GLY A 50 -16.95 3.15 2.78
CA GLY A 50 -17.56 2.59 1.58
C GLY A 50 -16.96 1.28 1.11
N VAL A 51 -17.74 0.57 0.32
CA VAL A 51 -17.39 -0.68 -0.36
C VAL A 51 -17.85 -0.59 -1.81
N GLY A 52 -17.06 -1.13 -2.72
CA GLY A 52 -17.42 -1.30 -4.12
C GLY A 52 -16.83 -2.56 -4.71
N ARG A 53 -17.33 -2.98 -5.87
CA ARG A 53 -16.91 -4.23 -6.52
C ARG A 53 -16.89 -4.09 -8.02
N LEU A 54 -15.97 -4.80 -8.66
CA LEU A 54 -16.04 -5.20 -10.06
C LEU A 54 -16.32 -6.71 -10.09
N PRO A 55 -17.25 -7.17 -10.94
CA PRO A 55 -17.59 -8.59 -11.04
C PRO A 55 -16.38 -9.45 -11.42
N ALA A 56 -16.24 -10.63 -10.83
CA ALA A 56 -15.17 -11.58 -11.10
C ALA A 56 -15.02 -11.93 -12.60
N ASN A 57 -16.12 -11.96 -13.33
CA ASN A 57 -16.16 -12.27 -14.77
C ASN A 57 -16.12 -11.05 -15.68
N LEU A 58 -15.82 -9.84 -15.14
CA LEU A 58 -15.67 -8.64 -15.95
C LEU A 58 -14.61 -8.87 -17.04
N ARG A 59 -14.91 -8.39 -18.24
CA ARG A 59 -13.99 -8.44 -19.38
C ARG A 59 -13.48 -7.05 -19.72
N ASP A 60 -12.24 -7.00 -20.14
CA ASP A 60 -11.65 -5.77 -20.69
C ASP A 60 -11.95 -5.59 -22.19
N GLU A 61 -11.41 -4.54 -22.80
CA GLU A 61 -11.59 -4.24 -24.21
C GLU A 61 -10.94 -5.25 -25.16
N HIS A 62 -10.03 -6.10 -24.66
CA HIS A 62 -9.43 -7.21 -25.41
C HIS A 62 -10.26 -8.50 -25.29
N GLY A 63 -11.37 -8.45 -24.55
CA GLY A 63 -12.26 -9.59 -24.31
C GLY A 63 -11.74 -10.58 -23.28
N GLU A 64 -10.67 -10.27 -22.58
CA GLU A 64 -10.07 -11.10 -21.52
C GLU A 64 -10.61 -10.72 -20.13
N THR A 65 -10.59 -11.68 -19.20
CA THR A 65 -10.99 -11.43 -17.81
C THR A 65 -10.12 -10.34 -17.21
N PHE A 66 -10.75 -9.29 -16.63
CA PHE A 66 -10.07 -8.16 -16.01
C PHE A 66 -9.18 -8.60 -14.85
N GLY A 67 -9.73 -9.47 -13.98
CA GLY A 67 -9.02 -10.07 -12.86
C GLY A 67 -8.60 -9.10 -11.79
N SER A 68 -7.33 -9.15 -11.43
CA SER A 68 -6.74 -8.71 -10.18
C SER A 68 -6.36 -7.23 -10.13
N ILE A 69 -6.13 -6.75 -8.90
CA ILE A 69 -5.42 -5.48 -8.64
C ILE A 69 -4.24 -5.82 -7.72
N SER A 70 -3.07 -6.04 -8.30
CA SER A 70 -1.81 -6.21 -7.58
C SER A 70 -1.15 -4.85 -7.31
N GLY A 71 -1.34 -3.87 -8.20
CA GLY A 71 -0.92 -2.49 -7.99
C GLY A 71 -2.03 -1.49 -8.27
N LEU A 72 -2.08 -0.41 -7.48
CA LEU A 72 -3.10 0.64 -7.59
C LEU A 72 -2.50 2.03 -7.41
N VAL A 73 -2.77 2.93 -8.35
CA VAL A 73 -2.42 4.34 -8.22
C VAL A 73 -3.59 5.24 -8.62
N VAL A 74 -3.83 6.29 -7.85
CA VAL A 74 -4.80 7.31 -8.21
C VAL A 74 -4.14 8.39 -9.07
N ASP A 75 -4.82 8.82 -10.12
CA ASP A 75 -4.48 10.07 -10.81
C ASP A 75 -5.02 11.24 -9.98
N ALA A 76 -4.16 11.78 -9.11
CA ALA A 76 -4.52 12.86 -8.19
C ALA A 76 -5.08 14.10 -8.91
N SER A 77 -4.71 14.35 -10.17
CA SER A 77 -5.19 15.48 -10.97
C SER A 77 -6.69 15.35 -11.34
N THR A 78 -7.21 14.13 -11.31
CA THR A 78 -8.61 13.82 -11.64
C THR A 78 -9.53 13.81 -10.43
N TRP A 79 -8.96 13.76 -9.20
CA TRP A 79 -9.74 13.65 -7.99
C TRP A 79 -10.49 14.95 -7.67
N THR A 80 -11.80 14.90 -7.76
CA THR A 80 -12.67 16.08 -7.60
C THR A 80 -13.88 15.79 -6.73
N ARG A 81 -14.41 16.85 -6.10
CA ARG A 81 -15.68 16.79 -5.39
C ARG A 81 -16.85 16.96 -6.37
N THR A 82 -17.87 16.10 -6.25
CA THR A 82 -19.12 16.17 -7.00
C THR A 82 -20.27 16.63 -6.11
N ALA A 83 -21.46 16.76 -6.66
CA ALA A 83 -22.66 17.11 -5.89
C ALA A 83 -23.03 16.06 -4.81
N THR A 84 -22.69 14.78 -5.03
CA THR A 84 -23.08 13.67 -4.14
C THR A 84 -21.89 12.96 -3.50
N GLY A 85 -20.66 13.36 -3.81
CA GLY A 85 -19.47 12.68 -3.31
C GLY A 85 -18.21 13.10 -4.07
N TYR A 86 -17.55 12.14 -4.72
CA TYR A 86 -16.27 12.34 -5.39
C TYR A 86 -16.23 11.58 -6.72
N ALA A 87 -15.32 11.99 -7.59
CA ALA A 87 -14.97 11.28 -8.81
C ALA A 87 -13.45 11.33 -9.03
N GLY A 88 -12.92 10.34 -9.74
CA GLY A 88 -11.50 10.28 -10.07
C GLY A 88 -11.17 9.12 -11.01
N VAL A 89 -9.89 8.89 -11.23
CA VAL A 89 -9.36 7.83 -12.07
C VAL A 89 -8.31 7.04 -11.30
N PHE A 90 -8.41 5.71 -11.38
CA PHE A 90 -7.35 4.81 -10.99
C PHE A 90 -6.63 4.24 -12.20
N TYR A 91 -5.34 3.99 -12.06
CA TYR A 91 -4.60 3.03 -12.86
C TYR A 91 -4.27 1.82 -11.98
N ALA A 92 -4.46 0.62 -12.54
CA ALA A 92 -4.19 -0.63 -11.85
C ALA A 92 -3.40 -1.58 -12.74
N SER A 93 -2.47 -2.32 -12.16
CA SER A 93 -1.81 -3.46 -12.81
C SER A 93 -2.36 -4.75 -12.23
N PRO A 94 -2.82 -5.70 -13.06
CA PRO A 94 -3.01 -7.07 -12.64
C PRO A 94 -1.66 -7.80 -12.64
N ASP A 95 -1.58 -8.88 -11.87
CA ASP A 95 -0.44 -9.78 -11.92
C ASP A 95 -0.36 -10.56 -13.25
N ARG A 96 0.34 -11.69 -13.29
CA ARG A 96 0.65 -12.50 -14.47
C ARG A 96 -0.53 -13.24 -15.13
N GLY A 97 -1.76 -12.99 -14.71
CA GLY A 97 -2.96 -13.65 -15.24
C GLY A 97 -3.39 -14.88 -14.43
N TYR A 98 -4.40 -15.61 -14.91
CA TYR A 98 -4.90 -16.82 -14.26
C TYR A 98 -3.83 -17.92 -14.27
N ASN A 99 -3.02 -17.92 -13.24
CA ASN A 99 -1.81 -18.72 -13.16
C ASN A 99 -2.01 -20.03 -12.38
N VAL A 100 -2.78 -20.92 -12.94
CA VAL A 100 -2.79 -22.31 -12.48
C VAL A 100 -1.56 -23.02 -13.06
N ALA A 101 -0.49 -23.11 -12.30
CA ALA A 101 0.77 -23.75 -12.67
C ALA A 101 1.70 -22.95 -13.62
N GLY A 102 1.76 -21.64 -13.50
CA GLY A 102 2.75 -20.80 -14.22
C GLY A 102 2.62 -20.77 -15.73
N THR A 103 1.42 -20.86 -16.29
CA THR A 103 1.27 -21.50 -17.60
C THR A 103 0.56 -20.67 -18.63
N ILE A 104 0.10 -19.47 -18.31
CA ILE A 104 -0.68 -18.69 -19.26
C ILE A 104 0.15 -17.55 -19.86
N ASP A 105 0.17 -17.46 -21.20
CA ASP A 105 0.84 -16.36 -21.94
C ASP A 105 -0.02 -15.09 -21.91
N TYR A 106 -0.48 -14.71 -20.70
CA TYR A 106 -1.24 -13.49 -20.48
C TYR A 106 -0.39 -12.28 -20.84
N ALA A 107 -0.99 -11.31 -21.53
CA ALA A 107 -0.30 -10.08 -21.87
C ALA A 107 -0.48 -9.07 -20.72
N PRO A 108 0.58 -8.79 -19.93
CA PRO A 108 0.54 -7.80 -18.87
C PRO A 108 0.05 -6.45 -19.38
N ARG A 109 -0.72 -5.74 -18.56
CA ARG A 109 -1.41 -4.50 -18.97
C ARG A 109 -1.58 -3.52 -17.84
N ILE A 110 -1.94 -2.29 -18.20
CA ILE A 110 -2.37 -1.26 -17.27
C ILE A 110 -3.83 -0.97 -17.54
N ASN A 111 -4.65 -1.09 -16.52
CA ASN A 111 -6.08 -0.83 -16.57
C ASN A 111 -6.40 0.57 -16.06
N ARG A 112 -7.22 1.32 -16.79
CA ARG A 112 -7.79 2.59 -16.36
C ARG A 112 -9.20 2.37 -15.88
N ILE A 113 -9.48 2.78 -14.63
CA ILE A 113 -10.77 2.61 -13.97
C ILE A 113 -11.30 3.99 -13.58
N ASP A 114 -12.40 4.42 -14.17
CA ASP A 114 -13.11 5.61 -13.75
C ASP A 114 -13.92 5.28 -12.50
N LEU A 115 -13.83 6.12 -11.48
CA LEU A 115 -14.50 5.90 -10.22
C LEU A 115 -15.42 7.05 -9.84
N THR A 116 -16.53 6.72 -9.19
CA THR A 116 -17.35 7.62 -8.39
C THR A 116 -17.42 7.09 -6.96
N PHE A 117 -17.43 7.97 -5.96
CA PHE A 117 -17.48 7.57 -4.56
C PHE A 117 -18.45 8.45 -3.78
N THR A 118 -19.44 7.84 -3.15
CA THR A 118 -20.37 8.49 -2.22
C THR A 118 -20.17 7.90 -0.84
N PRO A 119 -19.46 8.61 0.06
CA PRO A 119 -19.19 8.10 1.40
C PRO A 119 -20.48 7.76 2.15
N ALA A 120 -20.49 6.65 2.85
CA ALA A 120 -21.55 6.30 3.77
C ALA A 120 -21.67 7.36 4.89
N ALA A 121 -22.89 7.60 5.36
CA ALA A 121 -23.08 8.47 6.52
C ALA A 121 -22.39 7.87 7.76
N ALA A 122 -21.79 8.75 8.57
CA ALA A 122 -21.05 8.33 9.75
C ALA A 122 -21.93 7.47 10.68
N GLY A 123 -21.40 6.32 11.12
CA GLY A 123 -22.09 5.39 12.01
C GLY A 123 -23.26 4.63 11.39
N ALA A 124 -23.60 4.82 10.11
CA ALA A 124 -24.67 4.07 9.44
C ALA A 124 -24.37 2.57 9.37
N THR A 125 -25.39 1.74 9.48
CA THR A 125 -25.33 0.28 9.43
C THR A 125 -26.36 -0.28 8.46
N GLY A 126 -26.26 -1.57 8.10
CA GLY A 126 -27.16 -2.21 7.12
C GLY A 126 -26.99 -1.66 5.71
N LEU A 127 -25.79 -1.22 5.38
CA LEU A 127 -25.46 -0.61 4.11
C LEU A 127 -25.24 -1.68 3.04
N GLY A 128 -25.54 -1.36 1.78
CA GLY A 128 -25.11 -2.13 0.63
C GLY A 128 -23.60 -1.93 0.37
N GLN A 129 -23.08 -2.62 -0.66
CA GLN A 129 -21.68 -2.56 -1.08
C GLN A 129 -21.57 -1.80 -2.42
N ASN A 130 -22.14 -0.60 -2.48
CA ASN A 130 -22.30 0.20 -3.71
C ASN A 130 -21.93 1.68 -3.53
N GLN A 131 -21.12 2.01 -2.53
CA GLN A 131 -20.64 3.37 -2.31
C GLN A 131 -19.64 3.80 -3.37
N ILE A 132 -18.98 2.84 -4.01
CA ILE A 132 -17.99 3.10 -5.06
C ILE A 132 -18.54 2.53 -6.35
N GLY A 133 -18.78 3.42 -7.34
CA GLY A 133 -19.03 3.04 -8.72
C GLY A 133 -17.70 2.95 -9.46
N LEU A 134 -17.46 1.84 -10.13
CA LEU A 134 -16.22 1.54 -10.84
C LEU A 134 -16.55 1.18 -12.29
N THR A 135 -15.79 1.74 -13.23
CA THR A 135 -15.94 1.45 -14.66
C THR A 135 -14.58 1.27 -15.28
N LEU A 136 -14.27 0.06 -15.76
CA LEU A 136 -13.08 -0.19 -16.57
C LEU A 136 -13.27 0.49 -17.93
N THR A 137 -12.41 1.44 -18.26
CA THR A 137 -12.54 2.29 -19.46
C THR A 137 -11.45 2.07 -20.48
N GLN A 138 -10.32 1.48 -20.09
CA GLN A 138 -9.20 1.19 -20.99
C GLN A 138 -8.28 0.11 -20.39
N SER A 139 -7.68 -0.71 -21.25
CA SER A 139 -6.63 -1.68 -20.92
C SER A 139 -5.46 -1.54 -21.89
N THR A 140 -4.36 -0.98 -21.44
CA THR A 140 -3.16 -0.75 -22.25
C THR A 140 -2.19 -1.92 -22.12
N LEU A 141 -1.99 -2.70 -23.17
CA LEU A 141 -1.05 -3.83 -23.19
C LEU A 141 0.40 -3.34 -23.11
N LEU A 142 1.19 -4.01 -22.28
CA LEU A 142 2.63 -3.77 -22.18
C LEU A 142 3.37 -4.52 -23.29
N HIS A 143 4.25 -3.83 -23.98
CA HIS A 143 4.94 -4.37 -25.16
C HIS A 143 6.39 -3.88 -25.27
N GLU A 144 7.21 -4.64 -25.96
CA GLU A 144 8.58 -4.30 -26.30
C GLU A 144 8.74 -4.02 -27.80
N ALA A 145 9.65 -3.13 -28.17
CA ALA A 145 10.03 -2.92 -29.55
C ALA A 145 10.97 -4.06 -30.00
N LEU A 146 10.80 -4.52 -31.23
CA LEU A 146 11.66 -5.51 -31.87
C LEU A 146 12.54 -4.86 -32.94
N ALA A 147 13.61 -5.55 -33.32
CA ALA A 147 14.41 -5.15 -34.46
C ALA A 147 13.52 -5.09 -35.73
N GLY A 148 13.64 -4.00 -36.50
CA GLY A 148 12.80 -3.77 -37.68
C GLY A 148 11.53 -2.98 -37.43
N GLY A 149 11.28 -2.49 -36.17
CA GLY A 149 10.20 -1.55 -35.84
C GLY A 149 8.84 -2.19 -35.53
N SER A 150 8.73 -3.51 -35.51
CA SER A 150 7.56 -4.20 -34.97
C SER A 150 7.55 -4.19 -33.44
N THR A 151 6.39 -4.51 -32.83
CA THR A 151 6.23 -4.62 -31.38
C THR A 151 5.81 -6.03 -31.03
N ARG A 152 6.07 -6.43 -29.78
CA ARG A 152 5.66 -7.70 -29.19
C ARG A 152 5.17 -7.47 -27.77
N VAL A 153 3.98 -7.96 -27.43
CA VAL A 153 3.47 -7.91 -26.04
C VAL A 153 4.35 -8.75 -25.13
N LEU A 154 4.45 -8.34 -23.86
CA LEU A 154 5.13 -9.08 -22.82
C LEU A 154 4.33 -10.35 -22.45
N SER A 155 4.80 -11.12 -21.48
CA SER A 155 4.19 -12.39 -21.08
C SER A 155 4.12 -12.53 -19.56
N GLY A 156 2.98 -12.97 -19.06
CA GLY A 156 2.81 -13.43 -17.68
C GLY A 156 3.34 -14.86 -17.44
N LEU A 157 3.87 -15.54 -18.46
CA LEU A 157 4.51 -16.84 -18.31
C LEU A 157 5.72 -16.77 -17.39
N ASP A 158 5.89 -17.79 -16.55
CA ASP A 158 7.06 -17.92 -15.69
C ASP A 158 8.38 -17.96 -16.47
N PRO A 159 9.42 -17.29 -15.98
CA PRO A 159 10.73 -17.31 -16.62
C PRO A 159 11.37 -18.70 -16.60
N VAL A 160 12.07 -19.05 -17.65
CA VAL A 160 12.76 -20.34 -17.80
C VAL A 160 14.24 -20.28 -17.41
N PRO A 161 14.87 -21.41 -16.99
CA PRO A 161 16.29 -21.48 -16.67
C PRO A 161 17.17 -21.05 -17.86
N GLY A 162 18.18 -20.23 -17.59
CA GLY A 162 19.09 -19.69 -18.60
C GLY A 162 18.42 -18.80 -19.65
N GLY A 163 17.15 -18.48 -19.45
CA GLY A 163 16.40 -17.57 -20.28
C GLY A 163 17.01 -16.18 -20.23
N VAL A 164 17.79 -15.86 -21.26
CA VAL A 164 18.24 -14.51 -21.54
C VAL A 164 17.29 -13.97 -22.58
N ALA A 165 16.62 -12.87 -22.27
CA ALA A 165 15.79 -12.21 -23.26
C ALA A 165 16.64 -11.79 -24.45
N THR A 166 16.57 -12.57 -25.54
CA THR A 166 17.33 -12.34 -26.75
C THR A 166 16.43 -11.75 -27.84
N GLY A 167 17.00 -10.87 -28.68
CA GLY A 167 16.41 -10.50 -29.97
C GLY A 167 15.49 -9.28 -30.01
N GLY A 168 15.34 -8.53 -28.92
CA GLY A 168 14.65 -7.24 -28.94
C GLY A 168 15.63 -6.07 -28.97
N ALA A 169 15.22 -4.92 -29.47
CA ALA A 169 15.88 -3.63 -29.19
C ALA A 169 15.63 -3.25 -27.73
N ARG A 170 16.01 -4.12 -26.81
CA ARG A 170 15.91 -3.87 -25.37
C ARG A 170 17.07 -2.97 -24.98
N PRO A 171 16.82 -1.88 -24.26
CA PRO A 171 17.90 -1.09 -23.71
C PRO A 171 18.74 -2.02 -22.80
N ALA A 172 20.02 -2.18 -23.14
CA ALA A 172 20.95 -2.86 -22.27
C ALA A 172 21.09 -2.03 -21.00
N THR A 173 20.79 -2.63 -19.85
CA THR A 173 21.04 -1.99 -18.55
C THR A 173 22.26 -2.64 -17.93
N ALA A 174 23.20 -1.82 -17.42
CA ALA A 174 24.36 -2.32 -16.69
C ALA A 174 23.97 -3.09 -15.41
N PHE A 175 22.74 -2.87 -14.90
CA PHE A 175 22.25 -3.40 -13.64
C PHE A 175 21.43 -4.68 -13.81
N LEU A 176 20.79 -4.86 -14.95
CA LEU A 176 20.10 -6.08 -15.34
C LEU A 176 20.64 -6.56 -16.69
N PRO A 177 21.82 -7.17 -16.70
CA PRO A 177 22.42 -7.66 -17.96
C PRO A 177 21.58 -8.76 -18.60
N GLN A 178 20.71 -9.39 -17.82
CA GLN A 178 19.74 -10.40 -18.24
C GLN A 178 18.37 -10.00 -17.71
N LEU A 179 17.33 -10.06 -18.54
CA LEU A 179 15.95 -9.87 -18.13
C LEU A 179 15.25 -11.22 -18.09
N PRO A 180 14.28 -11.42 -17.17
CA PRO A 180 13.47 -12.63 -17.11
C PRO A 180 12.87 -12.94 -18.48
N GLN A 181 13.02 -14.17 -18.95
CA GLN A 181 12.49 -14.58 -20.24
C GLN A 181 11.63 -15.81 -20.15
N ALA A 182 10.43 -15.75 -20.70
CA ALA A 182 9.55 -16.88 -20.91
C ALA A 182 10.10 -17.80 -22.02
N HIS A 183 9.64 -19.07 -22.06
CA HIS A 183 10.08 -20.06 -23.05
C HIS A 183 9.79 -19.64 -24.50
N ASN A 184 8.82 -18.76 -24.73
CA ASN A 184 8.46 -18.22 -26.04
C ASN A 184 9.35 -17.01 -26.45
N GLY A 185 10.36 -16.67 -25.67
CA GLY A 185 11.31 -15.59 -25.92
C GLY A 185 10.81 -14.18 -25.56
N LYS A 186 9.58 -14.03 -25.06
CA LYS A 186 9.06 -12.75 -24.58
C LYS A 186 9.71 -12.37 -23.24
N LEU A 187 9.72 -11.09 -22.91
CA LEU A 187 10.02 -10.63 -21.55
C LEU A 187 8.91 -11.14 -20.64
N ALA A 188 9.26 -11.91 -19.62
CA ALA A 188 8.36 -12.36 -18.57
C ALA A 188 8.17 -11.22 -17.55
N LEU A 189 6.93 -10.96 -17.15
CA LEU A 189 6.58 -9.93 -16.19
C LEU A 189 5.45 -10.45 -15.29
N ASP A 190 5.72 -10.46 -14.00
CA ASP A 190 4.75 -10.58 -12.93
C ASP A 190 4.57 -9.20 -12.32
N ALA A 191 3.60 -8.46 -12.87
CA ALA A 191 3.43 -7.04 -12.58
C ALA A 191 2.73 -6.87 -11.24
N GLU A 192 3.34 -6.08 -10.35
CA GLU A 192 2.83 -5.76 -9.02
C GLU A 192 2.53 -4.26 -8.90
N GLY A 193 3.28 -3.52 -8.09
CA GLY A 193 3.07 -2.09 -7.88
C GLY A 193 3.20 -1.25 -9.15
N ILE A 194 2.47 -0.14 -9.19
CA ILE A 194 2.46 0.82 -10.30
C ILE A 194 2.52 2.27 -9.82
N VAL A 195 3.34 3.10 -10.45
CA VAL A 195 3.30 4.55 -10.29
C VAL A 195 3.30 5.26 -11.65
N VAL A 196 2.72 6.45 -11.68
CA VAL A 196 2.72 7.36 -12.86
C VAL A 196 3.72 8.47 -12.62
N LEU A 197 4.70 8.62 -13.51
CA LEU A 197 5.71 9.66 -13.46
C LEU A 197 5.18 10.97 -14.07
N ARG A 198 5.85 12.09 -13.76
CA ARG A 198 5.45 13.44 -14.23
C ARG A 198 5.41 13.63 -15.74
N ASP A 199 6.12 12.78 -16.50
CA ASP A 199 6.11 12.77 -17.97
C ASP A 199 5.02 11.87 -18.56
N GLY A 200 4.19 11.24 -17.70
CA GLY A 200 3.15 10.30 -18.08
C GLY A 200 3.64 8.88 -18.33
N SER A 201 4.94 8.60 -18.25
CA SER A 201 5.46 7.24 -18.23
C SER A 201 5.11 6.55 -16.91
N ARG A 202 5.19 5.23 -16.87
CA ARG A 202 4.84 4.43 -15.69
C ARG A 202 6.04 3.59 -15.28
N LEU A 203 6.20 3.44 -13.96
CA LEU A 203 7.07 2.39 -13.40
C LEU A 203 6.20 1.27 -12.88
N ILE A 204 6.61 0.05 -13.12
CA ILE A 204 5.95 -1.17 -12.66
C ILE A 204 7.01 -2.04 -12.00
N SER A 205 6.74 -2.51 -10.78
CA SER A 205 7.57 -3.51 -10.12
C SER A 205 7.28 -4.91 -10.67
N ASP A 206 8.29 -5.78 -10.58
CA ASP A 206 8.27 -7.13 -11.13
C ASP A 206 8.70 -8.13 -10.04
N GLU A 207 7.85 -9.11 -9.80
CA GLU A 207 8.12 -10.17 -8.82
C GLU A 207 9.15 -11.18 -9.34
N TYR A 208 9.21 -11.40 -10.64
CA TYR A 208 10.15 -12.35 -11.24
C TYR A 208 11.60 -11.88 -11.19
N GLY A 209 11.87 -10.58 -11.49
CA GLY A 209 13.21 -10.02 -11.57
C GLY A 209 14.06 -10.18 -10.31
N PRO A 210 13.81 -9.59 -9.14
CA PRO A 210 12.97 -8.42 -8.96
C PRO A 210 13.51 -7.24 -9.77
N SER A 211 12.62 -6.55 -10.43
CA SER A 211 12.96 -5.47 -11.35
C SER A 211 11.96 -4.33 -11.23
N ILE A 212 12.34 -3.17 -11.74
CA ILE A 212 11.44 -2.03 -11.90
C ILE A 212 11.54 -1.60 -13.35
N TYR A 213 10.46 -1.75 -14.08
CA TYR A 213 10.42 -1.45 -15.50
C TYR A 213 9.71 -0.13 -15.77
N ARG A 214 10.29 0.66 -16.69
CA ARG A 214 9.67 1.88 -17.18
C ARG A 214 8.95 1.62 -18.49
N PHE A 215 7.71 2.07 -18.58
CA PHE A 215 6.88 2.00 -19.77
C PHE A 215 6.39 3.40 -20.16
N SER A 216 6.26 3.64 -21.47
CA SER A 216 5.59 4.85 -21.95
C SER A 216 4.11 4.84 -21.61
N ALA A 217 3.43 5.97 -21.79
CA ALA A 217 1.98 6.07 -21.63
C ALA A 217 1.18 5.10 -22.52
N SER A 218 1.76 4.67 -23.64
CA SER A 218 1.17 3.68 -24.55
C SER A 218 1.58 2.24 -24.26
N GLY A 219 2.28 1.97 -23.15
CA GLY A 219 2.69 0.62 -22.74
C GLY A 219 4.01 0.11 -23.35
N GLN A 220 4.77 0.94 -24.06
CA GLN A 220 6.04 0.52 -24.64
C GLN A 220 7.14 0.47 -23.58
N PHE A 221 7.85 -0.65 -23.49
CA PHE A 221 9.01 -0.82 -22.63
C PHE A 221 10.12 0.18 -22.99
N MET A 222 10.57 0.95 -22.00
CA MET A 222 11.60 1.99 -22.14
C MET A 222 12.92 1.62 -21.48
N GLY A 223 12.91 0.71 -20.48
CA GLY A 223 14.10 0.27 -19.75
C GLY A 223 13.77 -0.26 -18.37
N ALA A 224 14.83 -0.64 -17.66
CA ALA A 224 14.77 -1.09 -16.27
C ALA A 224 15.65 -0.20 -15.38
N LEU A 225 15.23 0.01 -14.14
CA LEU A 225 15.98 0.78 -13.14
C LEU A 225 17.13 -0.06 -12.55
N PRO A 226 18.17 0.59 -11.99
CA PRO A 226 19.20 -0.08 -11.20
C PRO A 226 18.60 -0.87 -10.05
N VAL A 227 19.10 -2.08 -9.77
CA VAL A 227 18.65 -2.94 -8.69
C VAL A 227 19.83 -3.41 -7.87
N ALA A 228 19.72 -3.40 -6.55
CA ALA A 228 20.74 -3.88 -5.64
C ALA A 228 21.08 -5.37 -5.90
N ASN A 229 22.36 -5.72 -5.78
CA ASN A 229 22.79 -7.12 -5.94
C ASN A 229 22.19 -8.04 -4.85
N SER A 230 21.87 -7.49 -3.69
CA SER A 230 21.32 -8.21 -2.54
C SER A 230 20.01 -8.94 -2.82
N VAL A 231 19.22 -8.48 -3.81
CA VAL A 231 17.91 -9.08 -4.15
C VAL A 231 17.95 -9.96 -5.41
N ARG A 232 19.03 -9.88 -6.20
CA ARG A 232 19.15 -10.65 -7.44
C ARG A 232 19.23 -12.15 -7.15
N PRO A 233 18.31 -12.98 -7.70
CA PRO A 233 18.35 -14.42 -7.47
C PRO A 233 19.57 -15.06 -8.14
N VAL A 234 20.26 -15.92 -7.38
CA VAL A 234 21.46 -16.63 -7.83
C VAL A 234 21.29 -18.13 -7.67
N ARG A 235 21.56 -18.89 -8.74
CA ARG A 235 21.67 -20.35 -8.72
C ARG A 235 23.01 -20.73 -9.33
N ASN A 236 23.70 -21.70 -8.73
CA ASN A 236 25.02 -22.17 -9.18
C ASN A 236 26.04 -21.05 -9.46
N GLY A 237 25.99 -19.96 -8.66
CA GLY A 237 26.90 -18.83 -8.77
C GLY A 237 26.59 -17.81 -9.87
N VAL A 238 25.50 -17.99 -10.62
CA VAL A 238 25.06 -17.06 -11.68
C VAL A 238 23.66 -16.52 -11.40
N ALA A 239 23.36 -15.32 -11.93
CA ALA A 239 22.01 -14.78 -11.88
C ALA A 239 21.03 -15.66 -12.66
N ASP A 240 19.92 -16.04 -12.02
CA ASP A 240 18.92 -16.92 -12.61
C ASP A 240 17.53 -16.55 -12.07
N TYR A 241 16.71 -15.97 -12.93
CA TYR A 241 15.37 -15.47 -12.63
C TYR A 241 14.26 -16.52 -12.77
N SER A 242 14.61 -17.77 -13.15
CA SER A 242 13.62 -18.81 -13.38
C SER A 242 12.74 -19.08 -12.16
N SER A 243 11.50 -19.45 -12.43
CA SER A 243 10.53 -19.86 -11.42
C SER A 243 10.73 -21.32 -11.02
N ASN A 244 10.47 -21.64 -9.74
CA ASN A 244 10.40 -23.03 -9.26
C ASN A 244 9.22 -23.80 -9.86
N ASN A 245 8.22 -23.07 -10.36
CA ASN A 245 6.99 -23.58 -10.93
C ASN A 245 6.97 -23.31 -12.44
N PRO A 246 7.72 -24.09 -13.24
CA PRO A 246 7.88 -23.81 -14.65
C PRO A 246 6.58 -24.05 -15.41
N THR A 247 6.41 -23.32 -16.51
CA THR A 247 5.35 -23.58 -17.49
C THR A 247 5.32 -25.05 -17.89
N VAL A 248 4.13 -25.59 -18.13
CA VAL A 248 3.94 -26.99 -18.58
C VAL A 248 4.85 -27.32 -19.76
N GLY A 249 5.58 -28.43 -19.66
CA GLY A 249 6.55 -28.84 -20.67
C GLY A 249 7.94 -28.21 -20.55
N GLN A 250 8.14 -27.30 -19.57
CA GLN A 250 9.45 -26.73 -19.27
C GLN A 250 10.08 -27.42 -18.07
N SER A 251 11.42 -27.38 -18.00
CA SER A 251 12.17 -27.98 -16.88
C SER A 251 12.24 -27.01 -15.70
N ALA A 252 12.09 -27.53 -14.49
CA ALA A 252 12.38 -26.77 -13.28
C ALA A 252 13.88 -26.43 -13.18
N PRO A 253 14.25 -25.30 -12.58
CA PRO A 253 15.64 -24.96 -12.34
C PRO A 253 16.30 -25.94 -11.35
N VAL A 254 17.61 -26.12 -11.46
CA VAL A 254 18.42 -26.94 -10.55
C VAL A 254 19.58 -26.09 -10.00
N PRO A 255 19.61 -25.83 -8.69
CA PRO A 255 18.62 -26.18 -7.64
C PRO A 255 17.28 -25.44 -7.84
N ALA A 256 16.19 -26.02 -7.34
CA ALA A 256 14.86 -25.45 -7.47
C ALA A 256 14.80 -24.03 -6.87
N ASN A 257 15.31 -23.84 -5.66
CA ASN A 257 15.37 -22.52 -5.03
C ASN A 257 16.72 -21.83 -5.30
N PRO A 258 16.74 -20.50 -5.47
CA PRO A 258 17.99 -19.76 -5.48
C PRO A 258 18.70 -19.89 -4.14
N SER A 259 20.04 -19.80 -4.16
CA SER A 259 20.87 -19.79 -2.94
C SER A 259 21.01 -18.38 -2.34
N TYR A 260 20.71 -17.35 -3.13
CA TYR A 260 20.88 -15.94 -2.79
C TYR A 260 19.82 -15.11 -3.52
N GLY A 261 19.56 -13.89 -3.01
CA GLY A 261 18.59 -12.96 -3.57
C GLY A 261 17.15 -13.25 -3.11
N ARG A 262 16.16 -12.83 -3.91
CA ARG A 262 14.75 -13.01 -3.58
C ARG A 262 14.36 -14.47 -3.37
N GLN A 263 13.35 -14.71 -2.56
CA GLN A 263 12.65 -16.00 -2.52
C GLN A 263 11.95 -16.24 -3.88
N ASN A 264 11.64 -17.50 -4.20
CA ASN A 264 10.84 -17.77 -5.40
C ASN A 264 9.47 -17.12 -5.27
N ASN A 265 9.03 -16.42 -6.31
CA ASN A 265 7.76 -15.70 -6.35
C ASN A 265 7.55 -14.77 -5.11
N GLN A 266 8.58 -14.02 -4.74
CA GLN A 266 8.57 -13.03 -3.66
C GLN A 266 9.60 -11.94 -4.00
N GLY A 267 9.36 -11.27 -5.12
CA GLY A 267 10.18 -10.19 -5.64
C GLY A 267 9.77 -8.80 -5.16
N PHE A 268 9.80 -7.82 -6.06
CA PHE A 268 9.29 -6.50 -5.76
C PHE A 268 7.78 -6.47 -5.88
N GLU A 269 7.15 -6.02 -4.80
CA GLU A 269 5.72 -5.81 -4.68
C GLU A 269 5.40 -4.32 -4.72
N GLY A 270 5.29 -3.70 -3.55
CA GLY A 270 4.85 -2.32 -3.38
C GLY A 270 5.75 -1.30 -4.06
N LEU A 271 5.12 -0.30 -4.68
CA LEU A 271 5.77 0.79 -5.39
C LEU A 271 5.05 2.12 -5.13
N SER A 272 5.78 3.15 -4.67
CA SER A 272 5.17 4.44 -4.38
C SER A 272 6.10 5.61 -4.64
N LEU A 273 5.53 6.72 -5.13
CA LEU A 273 6.23 8.00 -5.21
C LEU A 273 5.97 8.85 -3.96
N SER A 274 6.99 9.58 -3.51
CA SER A 274 6.78 10.67 -2.55
C SER A 274 5.75 11.69 -3.08
N PRO A 275 5.04 12.42 -2.20
CA PRO A 275 4.03 13.39 -2.63
C PRO A 275 4.57 14.49 -3.55
N ASP A 276 5.86 14.81 -3.48
CA ASP A 276 6.53 15.76 -4.37
C ASP A 276 7.02 15.14 -5.69
N GLY A 277 6.90 13.80 -5.83
CA GLY A 277 7.26 13.04 -7.03
C GLY A 277 8.77 12.89 -7.27
N LYS A 278 9.62 13.10 -6.27
CA LYS A 278 11.09 13.07 -6.41
C LYS A 278 11.73 11.77 -5.94
N THR A 279 11.11 11.12 -4.95
CA THR A 279 11.59 9.85 -4.39
C THR A 279 10.64 8.73 -4.76
N LEU A 280 11.20 7.66 -5.32
CA LEU A 280 10.49 6.40 -5.52
C LEU A 280 10.86 5.44 -4.39
N PHE A 281 9.87 4.83 -3.78
CA PHE A 281 10.01 3.75 -2.80
C PHE A 281 9.62 2.42 -3.44
N VAL A 282 10.38 1.37 -3.11
CA VAL A 282 10.18 0.02 -3.63
C VAL A 282 10.30 -0.99 -2.51
N GLY A 283 9.26 -1.77 -2.26
CA GLY A 283 9.22 -2.81 -1.22
C GLY A 283 9.49 -4.20 -1.78
N LEU A 284 10.39 -4.96 -1.15
CA LEU A 284 10.53 -6.38 -1.42
C LEU A 284 9.52 -7.15 -0.57
N GLN A 285 8.79 -8.11 -1.15
CA GLN A 285 7.68 -8.83 -0.52
C GLN A 285 8.07 -9.49 0.81
N SER A 286 9.23 -10.15 0.86
CA SER A 286 9.71 -10.88 2.03
C SER A 286 11.24 -10.85 2.14
N ALA A 287 11.78 -11.41 3.23
CA ALA A 287 13.22 -11.56 3.43
C ALA A 287 13.88 -12.32 2.28
N THR A 288 15.09 -11.90 1.90
CA THR A 288 15.90 -12.61 0.90
C THR A 288 16.35 -14.00 1.42
N ARG A 289 16.87 -14.83 0.51
CA ARG A 289 17.35 -16.18 0.84
C ARG A 289 18.46 -16.18 1.89
N GLN A 290 19.39 -15.25 1.80
CA GLN A 290 20.52 -15.13 2.73
C GLN A 290 20.12 -14.55 4.08
N ASP A 291 19.01 -13.85 4.18
CA ASP A 291 18.58 -13.14 5.39
C ASP A 291 17.61 -13.97 6.26
N GLY A 292 16.80 -14.84 5.67
CA GLY A 292 15.84 -15.67 6.41
C GLY A 292 16.30 -17.10 6.72
N GLY A 293 17.51 -17.44 6.32
CA GLY A 293 18.05 -18.80 6.44
C GLY A 293 17.41 -19.81 5.48
N THR A 294 18.11 -20.92 5.24
CA THR A 294 17.68 -21.99 4.32
C THR A 294 16.72 -22.98 4.96
N SER A 295 16.53 -22.94 6.26
CA SER A 295 15.79 -23.94 7.05
C SER A 295 14.28 -23.88 6.92
N GLY A 296 13.74 -22.94 6.13
CA GLY A 296 12.34 -22.94 5.75
C GLY A 296 11.32 -22.53 6.82
N THR A 297 11.74 -22.20 8.04
CA THR A 297 10.81 -21.66 9.03
C THR A 297 10.48 -20.22 8.70
N SER A 298 9.22 -19.94 8.40
CA SER A 298 8.75 -18.59 8.07
C SER A 298 9.03 -17.57 9.19
N ALA A 299 9.08 -18.03 10.44
CA ALA A 299 9.33 -17.18 11.62
C ALA A 299 10.66 -16.41 11.61
N THR A 300 11.64 -16.83 10.80
CA THR A 300 12.96 -16.19 10.67
C THR A 300 13.08 -15.31 9.43
N ARG A 301 12.01 -15.11 8.66
CA ARG A 301 11.97 -14.32 7.42
C ARG A 301 11.31 -12.96 7.61
N ASP A 302 11.50 -12.36 8.74
CA ASP A 302 10.85 -11.12 9.13
C ASP A 302 11.58 -9.84 8.71
N HIS A 303 12.82 -9.93 8.22
CA HIS A 303 13.60 -8.77 7.80
C HIS A 303 13.61 -8.64 6.27
N THR A 304 12.68 -7.86 5.73
CA THR A 304 12.68 -7.53 4.30
C THR A 304 13.39 -6.19 4.02
N ARG A 305 13.41 -5.75 2.77
CA ARG A 305 14.13 -4.58 2.29
C ARG A 305 13.20 -3.58 1.63
N LEU A 306 13.47 -2.29 1.89
CA LEU A 306 12.84 -1.16 1.26
C LEU A 306 13.92 -0.33 0.57
N PHE A 307 13.71 0.03 -0.69
CA PHE A 307 14.64 0.78 -1.51
C PHE A 307 14.10 2.18 -1.80
N THR A 308 15.01 3.15 -1.92
CA THR A 308 14.69 4.50 -2.36
C THR A 308 15.49 4.85 -3.60
N TYR A 309 14.83 5.55 -4.55
CA TYR A 309 15.44 6.05 -5.77
C TYR A 309 15.18 7.54 -5.90
N ASP A 310 16.19 8.27 -6.38
CA ASP A 310 16.00 9.61 -6.90
C ASP A 310 15.44 9.53 -8.32
N VAL A 311 14.24 10.07 -8.50
CA VAL A 311 13.54 10.15 -9.79
C VAL A 311 13.32 11.60 -10.25
N GLU A 312 14.04 12.55 -9.66
CA GLU A 312 13.98 13.95 -10.08
C GLU A 312 14.52 14.12 -11.52
N ASN A 313 15.55 13.37 -11.89
CA ASN A 313 16.01 13.24 -13.27
C ASN A 313 15.57 11.90 -13.86
N LEU A 314 14.54 11.89 -14.70
CA LEU A 314 14.01 10.67 -15.31
C LEU A 314 14.96 10.02 -16.35
N ASP A 315 16.02 10.70 -16.78
CA ASP A 315 17.04 10.16 -17.67
C ASP A 315 18.22 9.53 -16.91
N ASP A 316 18.29 9.78 -15.58
CA ASP A 316 19.36 9.28 -14.72
C ASP A 316 18.79 8.92 -13.32
N ILE A 317 17.93 7.92 -13.30
CA ILE A 317 17.30 7.44 -12.05
C ILE A 317 18.33 6.65 -11.26
N ALA A 318 18.58 7.05 -10.01
CA ALA A 318 19.62 6.49 -9.16
C ALA A 318 19.03 5.82 -7.91
N LEU A 319 19.55 4.64 -7.56
CA LEU A 319 19.32 4.01 -6.25
C LEU A 319 20.06 4.83 -5.17
N THR A 320 19.33 5.35 -4.17
CA THR A 320 19.85 6.27 -3.15
C THR A 320 19.82 5.70 -1.73
N GLY A 321 19.04 4.65 -1.51
CA GLY A 321 18.97 4.02 -0.19
C GLY A 321 18.43 2.60 -0.21
N GLU A 322 18.84 1.86 0.80
CA GLU A 322 18.35 0.53 1.13
C GLU A 322 18.15 0.46 2.64
N TYR A 323 16.97 0.06 3.09
CA TYR A 323 16.56 0.04 4.48
C TYR A 323 15.96 -1.30 4.85
N VAL A 324 16.01 -1.65 6.14
CA VAL A 324 15.43 -2.91 6.64
C VAL A 324 14.08 -2.66 7.26
N VAL A 325 13.09 -3.43 6.84
CA VAL A 325 11.73 -3.47 7.40
C VAL A 325 11.56 -4.77 8.16
N GLU A 326 11.19 -4.69 9.45
CA GLU A 326 10.81 -5.87 10.24
C GLU A 326 9.31 -6.13 10.06
N LEU A 327 9.00 -7.19 9.31
CA LEU A 327 7.62 -7.58 9.00
C LEU A 327 6.91 -8.18 10.23
N PRO A 328 5.60 -7.92 10.40
CA PRO A 328 4.86 -8.44 11.55
C PRO A 328 4.68 -9.95 11.50
N LYS A 329 4.67 -10.56 12.69
CA LYS A 329 4.41 -11.98 12.89
C LYS A 329 2.98 -12.20 13.36
N PHE A 330 2.42 -13.35 13.00
CA PHE A 330 1.10 -13.79 13.45
C PHE A 330 1.12 -15.27 13.81
N GLN A 331 0.11 -15.71 14.60
CA GLN A 331 -0.04 -17.10 15.00
C GLN A 331 -1.06 -17.81 14.12
N GLN A 332 -0.69 -18.96 13.56
CA GLN A 332 -1.58 -19.86 12.84
C GLN A 332 -1.49 -21.27 13.44
N GLY A 333 -2.42 -21.60 14.32
CA GLY A 333 -2.31 -22.79 15.14
C GLY A 333 -1.08 -22.73 16.05
N ALA A 334 -0.21 -23.73 16.00
CA ALA A 334 1.04 -23.77 16.75
C ALA A 334 2.20 -23.04 16.05
N ASN A 335 2.01 -22.55 14.84
CA ASN A 335 3.08 -21.96 14.03
C ASN A 335 3.09 -20.44 14.15
N THR A 336 4.28 -19.85 14.31
CA THR A 336 4.54 -18.43 14.10
C THR A 336 4.92 -18.22 12.64
N LEU A 337 4.16 -17.38 11.93
CA LEU A 337 4.37 -17.03 10.54
C LEU A 337 4.68 -15.54 10.42
N VAL A 338 5.29 -15.14 9.32
CA VAL A 338 5.56 -13.74 8.97
C VAL A 338 4.59 -13.33 7.89
N ALA A 339 3.97 -12.17 8.04
CA ALA A 339 3.13 -11.59 7.01
C ALA A 339 4.01 -11.00 5.89
N ALA A 340 3.68 -11.32 4.65
CA ALA A 340 4.29 -10.66 3.50
C ALA A 340 3.77 -9.22 3.37
N GLN A 341 4.58 -8.29 2.87
CA GLN A 341 4.09 -6.99 2.44
C GLN A 341 3.61 -7.08 0.99
N SER A 342 2.54 -6.42 0.65
CA SER A 342 1.98 -6.43 -0.70
C SER A 342 1.89 -5.06 -1.34
N GLU A 343 1.89 -3.98 -0.57
CA GLU A 343 1.89 -2.63 -1.13
C GLU A 343 2.47 -1.64 -0.12
N ILE A 344 3.01 -0.54 -0.64
CA ILE A 344 3.45 0.62 0.13
C ILE A 344 2.86 1.89 -0.47
N LEU A 345 2.66 2.92 0.37
CA LEU A 345 2.17 4.21 -0.08
C LEU A 345 2.86 5.34 0.69
N ALA A 346 3.64 6.16 -0.01
CA ALA A 346 4.39 7.25 0.60
C ALA A 346 3.48 8.39 1.04
N LEU A 347 3.68 8.86 2.27
CA LEU A 347 3.02 10.01 2.87
C LEU A 347 3.94 11.23 2.91
N SER A 348 5.25 10.98 2.94
CA SER A 348 6.32 11.96 2.92
C SER A 348 7.61 11.30 2.41
N ASP A 349 8.73 11.98 2.51
CA ASP A 349 10.05 11.42 2.16
C ASP A 349 10.54 10.35 3.16
N THR A 350 9.87 10.19 4.30
CA THR A 350 10.27 9.22 5.33
C THR A 350 9.13 8.35 5.85
N GLN A 351 7.89 8.81 5.79
CA GLN A 351 6.74 8.08 6.30
C GLN A 351 5.95 7.42 5.17
N LEU A 352 5.64 6.14 5.32
CA LEU A 352 4.84 5.36 4.38
C LEU A 352 3.77 4.56 5.12
N LEU A 353 2.69 4.29 4.42
CA LEU A 353 1.81 3.16 4.73
C LEU A 353 2.40 1.89 4.11
N ILE A 354 2.22 0.77 4.79
CA ILE A 354 2.60 -0.56 4.32
C ILE A 354 1.43 -1.52 4.55
N LEU A 355 1.21 -2.44 3.61
CA LEU A 355 0.10 -3.40 3.65
C LEU A 355 0.62 -4.82 3.90
N PRO A 356 0.78 -5.25 5.17
CA PRO A 356 1.10 -6.63 5.50
C PRO A 356 -0.15 -7.50 5.49
N ARG A 357 -0.04 -8.71 4.96
CA ARG A 357 -1.10 -9.70 4.96
C ARG A 357 -0.62 -11.13 5.18
N ASP A 358 -1.52 -11.97 5.68
CA ASP A 358 -1.41 -13.42 5.55
C ASP A 358 -2.05 -13.88 4.23
N SER A 359 -2.03 -15.20 3.99
CA SER A 359 -2.65 -15.82 2.81
C SER A 359 -3.92 -16.60 3.17
N ASN A 360 -4.72 -16.08 4.12
CA ASN A 360 -5.97 -16.68 4.56
C ASN A 360 -7.18 -15.83 4.15
N GLY A 361 -8.32 -16.46 3.92
CA GLY A 361 -9.56 -15.79 3.53
C GLY A 361 -10.41 -16.67 2.63
N GLN A 362 -11.49 -16.10 2.06
CA GLN A 362 -12.23 -16.81 1.02
C GLN A 362 -11.31 -17.00 -0.20
N ALA A 363 -11.49 -18.02 -0.97
CA ALA A 363 -10.76 -18.44 -2.16
C ALA A 363 -9.59 -19.39 -1.91
N VAL A 364 -8.66 -19.16 -1.02
CA VAL A 364 -7.48 -20.01 -0.80
C VAL A 364 -7.60 -20.83 0.47
N GLY A 365 -8.15 -20.24 1.52
CA GLY A 365 -8.00 -20.78 2.85
C GLY A 365 -9.22 -21.54 3.38
N THR A 366 -8.92 -22.46 4.30
CA THR A 366 -9.90 -23.03 5.24
C THR A 366 -9.95 -22.26 6.55
N GLN A 367 -9.22 -21.14 6.65
CA GLN A 367 -9.05 -20.35 7.86
C GLN A 367 -9.31 -18.86 7.61
N GLU A 368 -9.87 -18.19 8.61
CA GLU A 368 -9.99 -16.75 8.63
C GLU A 368 -8.59 -16.10 8.66
N SER A 369 -8.45 -14.95 8.02
CA SER A 369 -7.22 -14.19 8.10
C SER A 369 -6.91 -13.79 9.56
N LYS A 370 -5.66 -13.92 9.93
CA LYS A 370 -5.12 -13.51 11.23
C LYS A 370 -4.47 -12.14 11.16
N LEU A 371 -4.05 -11.73 9.96
CA LEU A 371 -3.39 -10.45 9.75
C LEU A 371 -3.65 -9.92 8.35
N ARG A 372 -4.45 -8.87 8.26
CA ARG A 372 -4.59 -7.96 7.11
C ARG A 372 -4.71 -6.55 7.66
N ARG A 373 -3.70 -5.73 7.45
CA ARG A 373 -3.63 -4.38 8.02
C ARG A 373 -3.07 -3.40 7.00
N VAL A 374 -3.27 -2.11 7.27
CA VAL A 374 -2.42 -1.04 6.76
C VAL A 374 -1.71 -0.46 7.97
N ASP A 375 -0.39 -0.52 7.97
CA ASP A 375 0.46 -0.07 9.07
C ASP A 375 1.30 1.14 8.63
N VAL A 376 1.95 1.81 9.57
CA VAL A 376 2.84 2.96 9.29
C VAL A 376 4.28 2.54 9.50
N ILE A 377 5.15 2.90 8.56
CA ILE A 377 6.61 2.80 8.72
C ILE A 377 7.25 4.18 8.59
N ASP A 378 8.39 4.38 9.27
CA ASP A 378 9.13 5.65 9.22
C ASP A 378 10.64 5.40 9.14
N LEU A 379 11.27 5.97 8.11
CA LEU A 379 12.68 5.81 7.80
C LEU A 379 13.59 6.81 8.53
N ALA A 380 13.04 7.85 9.18
CA ALA A 380 13.79 9.02 9.66
C ALA A 380 15.04 8.67 10.51
N ASN A 381 15.00 7.56 11.27
CA ASN A 381 16.12 7.11 12.11
C ASN A 381 16.64 5.73 11.69
N ALA A 382 16.23 5.21 10.54
CA ALA A 382 16.67 3.92 10.05
C ALA A 382 18.08 3.99 9.44
N THR A 383 18.80 2.89 9.53
CA THR A 383 20.12 2.78 8.89
C THR A 383 19.98 2.61 7.39
N ASN A 384 20.51 3.55 6.61
CA ASN A 384 20.71 3.32 5.18
C ASN A 384 21.89 2.34 5.02
N ILE A 385 21.59 1.14 4.55
CA ILE A 385 22.56 0.04 4.41
C ILE A 385 23.23 0.00 3.04
N LEU A 386 22.80 0.82 2.10
CA LEU A 386 23.35 0.87 0.73
C LEU A 386 24.86 1.17 0.79
N GLY A 387 25.66 0.33 0.16
CA GLY A 387 27.12 0.43 0.15
C GLY A 387 27.82 0.01 1.45
N GLN A 388 27.10 -0.44 2.46
CA GLN A 388 27.70 -0.95 3.70
C GLN A 388 28.22 -2.37 3.52
N SER A 389 29.22 -2.75 4.31
CA SER A 389 29.86 -4.09 4.22
C SER A 389 28.90 -5.26 4.48
N PHE A 390 27.80 -5.02 5.18
CA PHE A 390 26.76 -5.99 5.51
C PHE A 390 25.53 -5.93 4.61
N GLU A 391 25.49 -5.05 3.58
CA GLU A 391 24.38 -4.92 2.63
C GLU A 391 23.98 -6.26 2.01
N GLY A 392 24.98 -7.08 1.63
CA GLY A 392 24.74 -8.39 1.02
C GLY A 392 23.96 -9.37 1.89
N THR A 393 24.10 -9.31 3.23
CA THR A 393 23.42 -10.18 4.20
C THR A 393 23.16 -9.41 5.48
N ILE A 394 21.90 -9.02 5.71
CA ILE A 394 21.52 -8.18 6.86
C ILE A 394 21.12 -9.00 8.09
N ALA A 395 20.55 -10.19 7.89
CA ALA A 395 20.01 -11.03 8.96
C ALA A 395 20.38 -12.51 8.77
N PRO A 396 21.67 -12.88 8.91
CA PRO A 396 22.10 -14.27 8.75
C PRO A 396 21.36 -15.18 9.74
N GLY A 397 20.67 -16.21 9.20
CA GLY A 397 19.85 -17.10 10.00
C GLY A 397 18.61 -16.45 10.63
N GLY A 398 18.19 -15.28 10.14
CA GLY A 398 17.05 -14.51 10.65
C GLY A 398 17.39 -13.61 11.86
N VAL A 399 18.65 -13.45 12.20
CA VAL A 399 19.08 -12.55 13.29
C VAL A 399 19.66 -11.27 12.69
N LEU A 400 18.97 -10.14 12.91
CA LEU A 400 19.40 -8.85 12.38
C LEU A 400 20.78 -8.46 12.90
N ASN A 401 21.64 -7.95 12.01
CA ASN A 401 22.94 -7.39 12.37
C ASN A 401 22.74 -6.21 13.32
N THR A 402 23.44 -6.23 14.45
CA THR A 402 23.32 -5.22 15.52
C THR A 402 23.73 -3.79 15.11
N ALA A 403 24.44 -3.63 13.99
CA ALA A 403 24.77 -2.32 13.43
C ALA A 403 23.60 -1.68 12.65
N ILE A 404 22.50 -2.41 12.44
CA ILE A 404 21.35 -1.96 11.68
C ILE A 404 20.23 -1.55 12.63
N THR A 405 19.77 -0.31 12.48
CA THR A 405 18.50 0.15 13.04
C THR A 405 17.45 -0.01 11.93
N PRO A 406 16.47 -0.91 12.07
CA PRO A 406 15.38 -1.06 11.08
C PRO A 406 14.48 0.17 11.08
N VAL A 407 13.62 0.30 10.06
CA VAL A 407 12.60 1.34 10.02
C VAL A 407 11.65 1.18 11.20
N LEU A 408 11.18 2.30 11.76
CA LEU A 408 10.14 2.27 12.80
C LEU A 408 8.88 1.68 12.18
N TYR A 409 8.27 0.69 12.84
CA TYR A 409 7.08 0.00 12.37
C TYR A 409 5.96 0.10 13.41
N THR A 410 4.78 0.59 13.01
CA THR A 410 3.67 0.83 13.93
C THR A 410 2.34 0.38 13.33
N PRO A 411 1.56 -0.49 13.99
CA PRO A 411 0.22 -0.88 13.55
C PRO A 411 -0.73 0.32 13.47
N PHE A 412 -1.60 0.36 12.43
CA PHE A 412 -2.52 1.47 12.25
C PHE A 412 -3.97 1.02 11.98
N LEU A 413 -4.26 0.40 10.85
CA LEU A 413 -5.61 0.06 10.43
C LEU A 413 -5.76 -1.47 10.30
N ASN A 414 -6.75 -2.04 10.97
CA ASN A 414 -7.09 -3.46 10.87
C ASN A 414 -8.22 -3.67 9.85
N ILE A 415 -7.90 -4.26 8.69
CA ILE A 415 -8.89 -4.58 7.65
C ILE A 415 -9.86 -5.68 8.12
N ASN A 416 -9.43 -6.55 9.05
CA ASN A 416 -10.24 -7.63 9.62
C ASN A 416 -11.21 -7.17 10.74
N ASP A 417 -11.40 -5.87 10.93
CA ASP A 417 -12.34 -5.35 11.95
C ASP A 417 -13.80 -5.67 11.58
N ASN A 418 -14.30 -6.77 12.13
CA ASN A 418 -15.66 -7.23 11.89
C ASN A 418 -16.75 -6.21 12.33
N ALA A 419 -16.48 -5.28 13.25
CA ALA A 419 -17.43 -4.24 13.60
C ALA A 419 -17.61 -3.21 12.47
N GLN A 420 -16.51 -2.85 11.80
CA GLN A 420 -16.55 -1.99 10.63
C GLN A 420 -17.14 -2.72 9.41
N LEU A 421 -16.71 -3.97 9.18
CA LEU A 421 -17.14 -4.80 8.07
C LEU A 421 -18.66 -5.08 8.11
N ALA A 422 -19.20 -5.39 9.29
CA ALA A 422 -20.62 -5.70 9.48
C ALA A 422 -21.55 -4.54 9.07
N ARG A 423 -21.08 -3.30 9.06
CA ARG A 423 -21.84 -2.15 8.57
C ARG A 423 -22.29 -2.33 7.10
N PHE A 424 -21.51 -3.08 6.32
CA PHE A 424 -21.71 -3.34 4.90
C PHE A 424 -22.06 -4.82 4.60
N GLY A 425 -22.47 -5.58 5.62
CA GLY A 425 -22.80 -6.99 5.49
C GLY A 425 -21.56 -7.86 5.18
N LEU A 426 -20.37 -7.41 5.57
CA LEU A 426 -19.12 -8.11 5.38
C LEU A 426 -18.62 -8.72 6.69
N VAL A 427 -17.79 -9.76 6.55
CA VAL A 427 -17.09 -10.42 7.66
C VAL A 427 -15.74 -10.95 7.19
N ASN A 428 -14.77 -11.02 8.10
CA ASN A 428 -13.54 -11.79 7.88
C ASN A 428 -13.86 -13.29 8.00
N GLY A 429 -14.16 -13.93 6.87
CA GLY A 429 -14.58 -15.32 6.80
C GLY A 429 -13.93 -16.07 5.64
N VAL A 430 -14.30 -17.34 5.46
CA VAL A 430 -13.67 -18.25 4.48
C VAL A 430 -14.64 -18.78 3.42
N VAL A 431 -15.93 -18.59 3.61
CA VAL A 431 -16.92 -19.09 2.67
C VAL A 431 -16.97 -18.18 1.44
N PRO A 432 -16.78 -18.70 0.20
CA PRO A 432 -16.91 -17.87 -1.00
C PRO A 432 -18.26 -17.18 -1.07
N GLY A 433 -18.27 -15.90 -1.41
CA GLY A 433 -19.48 -15.10 -1.55
C GLY A 433 -19.32 -13.62 -1.20
N LEU A 434 -20.36 -12.85 -1.47
CA LEU A 434 -20.34 -11.38 -1.32
C LEU A 434 -20.21 -10.89 0.13
N GLY A 435 -20.40 -11.75 1.13
CA GLY A 435 -20.31 -11.41 2.54
C GLY A 435 -18.92 -11.56 3.15
N ASN A 436 -17.92 -12.05 2.42
CA ASN A 436 -16.59 -12.32 2.96
C ASN A 436 -15.50 -11.54 2.21
N LEU A 437 -14.36 -11.34 2.89
CA LEU A 437 -13.16 -10.76 2.30
C LEU A 437 -12.31 -11.85 1.63
N SER A 438 -11.71 -11.53 0.47
CA SER A 438 -10.70 -12.38 -0.16
C SER A 438 -9.40 -12.39 0.65
N GLU A 439 -8.44 -13.22 0.24
CA GLU A 439 -7.14 -13.34 0.93
C GLU A 439 -6.14 -12.26 0.57
N LYS A 440 -6.03 -11.91 -0.73
CA LYS A 440 -4.99 -11.02 -1.25
C LYS A 440 -5.49 -9.56 -1.30
N TRP A 441 -4.95 -8.70 -0.46
CA TRP A 441 -5.17 -7.25 -0.48
C TRP A 441 -3.85 -6.61 -0.86
N GLU A 442 -3.78 -5.92 -2.02
CA GLU A 442 -2.53 -5.52 -2.64
C GLU A 442 -2.56 -4.09 -3.20
N GLY A 443 -3.73 -3.50 -3.43
CA GLY A 443 -3.82 -2.12 -3.92
C GLY A 443 -4.03 -1.10 -2.80
N LEU A 444 -3.27 0.00 -2.78
CA LEU A 444 -3.46 1.16 -1.90
C LEU A 444 -3.55 2.46 -2.70
N ALA A 445 -4.49 3.33 -2.34
CA ALA A 445 -4.50 4.71 -2.82
C ALA A 445 -5.06 5.65 -1.75
N LEU A 446 -4.45 6.81 -1.57
CA LEU A 446 -4.86 7.83 -0.60
C LEU A 446 -5.22 9.12 -1.31
N VAL A 447 -6.38 9.68 -1.00
CA VAL A 447 -6.85 10.95 -1.56
C VAL A 447 -7.41 11.86 -0.47
N SER A 448 -7.27 13.17 -0.66
CA SER A 448 -7.84 14.16 0.25
C SER A 448 -9.38 14.06 0.30
N ALA A 449 -9.96 14.25 1.47
CA ALA A 449 -11.41 14.42 1.61
C ALA A 449 -11.92 15.76 1.04
N LEU A 450 -11.02 16.64 0.56
CA LEU A 450 -11.34 17.95 -0.01
C LEU A 450 -12.28 18.77 0.89
N ASP A 451 -12.09 18.69 2.21
CA ASP A 451 -12.85 19.42 3.23
C ASP A 451 -11.95 20.47 3.88
N ALA A 452 -12.14 21.72 3.52
CA ALA A 452 -11.34 22.83 4.05
C ALA A 452 -11.43 23.00 5.59
N SER A 453 -12.49 22.50 6.21
CA SER A 453 -12.64 22.49 7.69
C SER A 453 -11.88 21.35 8.35
N ARG A 454 -11.50 20.34 7.59
CA ARG A 454 -10.76 19.14 8.02
C ARG A 454 -9.69 18.78 6.99
N PRO A 455 -8.65 19.61 6.83
CA PRO A 455 -7.67 19.49 5.74
C PRO A 455 -6.79 18.24 5.85
N PHE A 456 -6.80 17.58 6.99
CA PHE A 456 -6.03 16.35 7.25
C PHE A 456 -6.88 15.07 7.18
N ASP A 457 -8.13 15.17 6.71
CA ASP A 457 -8.97 14.00 6.45
C ASP A 457 -8.72 13.49 5.03
N TYR A 458 -8.60 12.18 4.92
CA TYR A 458 -8.35 11.46 3.68
C TYR A 458 -9.29 10.27 3.53
N TYR A 459 -9.41 9.79 2.32
CA TYR A 459 -9.97 8.48 2.00
C TYR A 459 -8.86 7.55 1.53
N LEU A 460 -8.67 6.47 2.28
CA LEU A 460 -7.74 5.40 1.98
C LEU A 460 -8.49 4.26 1.31
N PHE A 461 -8.22 4.04 0.04
CA PHE A 461 -8.72 2.92 -0.75
C PHE A 461 -7.79 1.74 -0.59
N VAL A 462 -8.37 0.56 -0.38
CA VAL A 462 -7.67 -0.72 -0.34
C VAL A 462 -8.39 -1.66 -1.29
N ALA A 463 -7.66 -2.28 -2.22
CA ALA A 463 -8.22 -3.18 -3.22
C ALA A 463 -7.57 -4.57 -3.13
N ASN A 464 -8.32 -5.61 -3.54
CA ASN A 464 -7.80 -6.96 -3.55
C ASN A 464 -7.34 -7.38 -4.95
N ASP A 465 -6.33 -8.23 -4.97
CA ASP A 465 -6.11 -9.18 -6.03
C ASP A 465 -7.06 -10.38 -5.84
N ASN A 466 -7.74 -10.79 -6.89
CA ASN A 466 -8.64 -11.93 -6.86
C ASN A 466 -8.09 -13.17 -7.58
N ASP A 467 -6.79 -13.16 -7.95
CA ASP A 467 -6.13 -14.25 -8.72
C ASP A 467 -6.89 -14.64 -9.99
N PHE A 468 -7.66 -13.72 -10.60
CA PHE A 468 -8.57 -14.00 -11.74
C PHE A 468 -9.60 -15.11 -11.45
N ALA A 469 -9.90 -15.38 -10.19
CA ALA A 469 -10.78 -16.47 -9.77
C ALA A 469 -12.23 -16.20 -10.19
N THR A 470 -12.66 -16.87 -11.25
CA THR A 470 -14.05 -16.83 -11.76
C THR A 470 -14.48 -18.15 -12.39
N THR A 471 -15.78 -18.43 -12.33
CA THR A 471 -16.38 -19.59 -13.02
C THR A 471 -16.54 -19.38 -14.53
N GLN A 472 -16.35 -18.14 -15.02
CA GLN A 472 -16.57 -17.72 -16.41
C GLN A 472 -15.36 -16.98 -16.98
N GLY A 473 -14.16 -17.44 -16.69
CA GLY A 473 -12.92 -16.82 -17.13
C GLY A 473 -12.61 -17.05 -18.60
N PHE A 474 -11.83 -16.12 -19.17
CA PHE A 474 -11.29 -16.23 -20.52
C PHE A 474 -9.97 -15.46 -20.60
N GLN A 475 -8.92 -16.14 -20.99
CA GLN A 475 -7.62 -15.54 -21.27
C GLN A 475 -6.93 -16.28 -22.40
N VAL A 476 -6.16 -15.57 -23.21
CA VAL A 476 -5.33 -16.13 -24.32
C VAL A 476 -6.14 -17.08 -25.21
N GLY A 477 -7.36 -16.65 -25.60
CA GLY A 477 -8.24 -17.41 -26.48
C GLY A 477 -8.90 -18.64 -25.83
N THR A 478 -8.75 -18.85 -24.50
CA THR A 478 -9.23 -20.05 -23.81
C THR A 478 -10.15 -19.71 -22.65
N ASN A 479 -11.29 -20.40 -22.55
CA ASN A 479 -12.13 -20.33 -21.35
C ASN A 479 -11.48 -21.15 -20.21
N TYR A 480 -11.62 -20.62 -18.98
CA TYR A 480 -11.26 -21.35 -17.77
C TYR A 480 -12.35 -21.22 -16.70
N ASN A 481 -12.31 -22.09 -15.71
CA ASN A 481 -13.25 -22.09 -14.60
C ASN A 481 -12.49 -22.45 -13.31
N ASP A 482 -12.39 -21.49 -12.39
CA ASP A 482 -11.72 -21.65 -11.08
C ASP A 482 -12.63 -22.34 -10.03
N GLY A 483 -13.88 -22.62 -10.37
CA GLY A 483 -14.85 -23.22 -9.45
C GLY A 483 -15.49 -22.24 -8.47
N LYS A 484 -15.10 -20.96 -8.46
CA LYS A 484 -15.61 -19.91 -7.60
C LYS A 484 -15.52 -18.55 -8.30
N ASP A 485 -16.33 -17.61 -7.86
CA ASP A 485 -16.28 -16.21 -8.29
C ASP A 485 -15.82 -15.34 -7.12
N ILE A 486 -14.70 -14.66 -7.27
CA ILE A 486 -14.14 -13.69 -6.32
C ILE A 486 -14.10 -12.34 -7.00
N ASP A 487 -14.98 -11.43 -6.59
CA ASP A 487 -15.01 -10.09 -7.12
C ASP A 487 -13.74 -9.30 -6.78
N THR A 488 -13.34 -8.40 -7.68
CA THR A 488 -12.38 -7.36 -7.32
C THR A 488 -13.08 -6.34 -6.43
N MET A 489 -12.70 -6.31 -5.15
CA MET A 489 -13.34 -5.52 -4.10
C MET A 489 -12.49 -4.32 -3.72
N PHE A 490 -13.16 -3.21 -3.43
CA PHE A 490 -12.56 -2.01 -2.84
C PHE A 490 -13.20 -1.73 -1.48
N LEU A 491 -12.37 -1.47 -0.49
CA LEU A 491 -12.74 -0.89 0.80
C LEU A 491 -12.22 0.54 0.86
N VAL A 492 -13.00 1.47 1.38
CA VAL A 492 -12.57 2.86 1.58
C VAL A 492 -12.70 3.23 3.02
N TYR A 493 -11.59 3.55 3.65
CA TYR A 493 -11.56 4.03 5.03
C TYR A 493 -11.40 5.55 5.06
N ARG A 494 -12.19 6.21 5.89
CA ARG A 494 -11.92 7.60 6.24
C ARG A 494 -10.87 7.61 7.33
N VAL A 495 -9.77 8.32 7.10
CA VAL A 495 -8.65 8.44 8.03
C VAL A 495 -8.27 9.90 8.21
N THR A 496 -7.73 10.24 9.39
CA THR A 496 -7.11 11.54 9.65
C THR A 496 -5.61 11.33 9.82
N ILE A 497 -4.79 12.06 9.07
CA ILE A 497 -3.33 12.05 9.14
C ILE A 497 -2.89 13.50 9.36
N ALA A 498 -2.56 13.86 10.59
CA ALA A 498 -2.34 15.25 10.98
C ALA A 498 -1.03 15.44 11.74
N PRO A 499 -0.33 16.57 11.55
CA PRO A 499 0.83 16.87 12.40
C PRO A 499 0.38 17.05 13.86
N VAL A 500 1.15 16.49 14.79
CA VAL A 500 0.97 16.73 16.21
C VAL A 500 1.60 18.09 16.55
N PRO A 501 0.85 19.07 17.11
CA PRO A 501 1.42 20.34 17.50
C PRO A 501 2.54 20.16 18.52
N GLU A 502 3.69 20.76 18.29
CA GLU A 502 4.79 20.72 19.26
C GLU A 502 4.36 21.34 20.60
N PRO A 503 4.82 20.80 21.76
CA PRO A 503 4.48 21.34 23.08
C PRO A 503 4.78 22.83 23.20
N GLN A 504 5.82 23.31 22.53
CA GLN A 504 6.20 24.75 22.48
C GLN A 504 5.16 25.59 21.76
N THR A 505 4.57 25.09 20.68
CA THR A 505 3.49 25.77 19.93
C THR A 505 2.24 25.87 20.78
N CYS A 506 1.88 24.82 21.52
CA CYS A 506 0.77 24.84 22.47
C CYS A 506 1.03 25.83 23.61
N ALA A 507 2.24 25.88 24.15
CA ALA A 507 2.64 26.80 25.21
C ALA A 507 2.58 28.27 24.71
N LEU A 508 3.05 28.56 23.51
CA LEU A 508 3.00 29.89 22.89
C LEU A 508 1.56 30.34 22.61
N LEU A 509 0.69 29.44 22.14
CA LEU A 509 -0.74 29.70 21.94
C LEU A 509 -1.44 30.02 23.28
N LEU A 510 -1.18 29.24 24.34
CA LEU A 510 -1.71 29.48 25.67
C LEU A 510 -1.18 30.79 26.26
N ALA A 511 0.11 31.09 26.10
CA ALA A 511 0.72 32.35 26.51
C ALA A 511 0.10 33.54 25.74
N GLY A 512 -0.08 33.42 24.43
CA GLY A 512 -0.72 34.43 23.58
C GLY A 512 -2.17 34.71 23.97
N LEU A 513 -2.96 33.63 24.24
CA LEU A 513 -4.31 33.74 24.76
C LEU A 513 -4.34 34.40 26.15
N GLY A 514 -3.38 34.06 27.01
CA GLY A 514 -3.23 34.71 28.34
C GLY A 514 -2.99 36.20 28.23
N VAL A 515 -2.10 36.64 27.33
CA VAL A 515 -1.80 38.06 27.04
C VAL A 515 -3.04 38.77 26.48
N LEU A 516 -3.77 38.16 25.56
CA LEU A 516 -5.00 38.73 24.99
C LEU A 516 -6.10 38.89 26.07
N MET A 517 -6.28 37.91 26.96
CA MET A 517 -7.20 38.03 28.06
C MET A 517 -6.81 39.12 29.06
N ALA A 518 -5.52 39.26 29.39
CA ALA A 518 -5.00 40.31 30.26
C ALA A 518 -5.18 41.70 29.63
N ALA A 519 -4.96 41.83 28.31
CA ALA A 519 -5.17 43.09 27.58
C ALA A 519 -6.66 43.50 27.53
N ARG A 520 -7.59 42.54 27.35
CA ARG A 520 -9.02 42.77 27.41
C ARG A 520 -9.48 43.22 28.82
N ARG A 521 -8.93 42.64 29.89
CA ARG A 521 -9.25 43.06 31.28
C ARG A 521 -8.79 44.49 31.58
N ARG A 522 -7.62 44.91 31.04
CA ARG A 522 -7.13 46.29 31.21
C ARG A 522 -7.98 47.33 30.48
N LYS A 523 -8.62 46.98 29.36
CA LYS A 523 -9.55 47.88 28.66
C LYS A 523 -10.94 47.96 29.31
N ALA A 524 -11.32 47.02 30.15
CA ALA A 524 -12.61 46.96 30.81
C ALA A 524 -12.63 47.64 32.20
N SER A 525 -11.50 48.19 32.70
CA SER A 525 -11.49 48.98 33.95
C SER A 525 -11.99 50.39 33.65
N PRO A 526 -13.13 50.80 34.22
CA PRO A 526 -13.58 52.19 34.10
C PRO A 526 -12.57 53.11 34.77
N ARG A 527 -12.20 54.21 34.10
CA ARG A 527 -11.52 55.34 34.76
C ARG A 527 -12.46 55.89 35.80
N ALA A 528 -12.04 55.84 37.08
CA ALA A 528 -12.65 56.55 38.18
C ALA A 528 -12.45 58.03 38.06
#